data_f0655690744a1e530fc9d96ffc589f8d
#
_entry.id   f0655690744a1e530fc9d96ffc589f8d
#
_cell.length_a   1.000
_cell.length_b   1.000
_cell.length_c   1.000
_cell.angle_alpha   90.00
_cell.angle_beta   90.00
_cell.angle_gamma   90.00
#
_symmetry.space_group_name_H-M   'P 1'
#
loop_
_entity.id
_entity.type
_entity.pdbx_description
1 polymer ?
#
loop_
_entity_poly.entity_id
_entity_poly.type
_entity_poly.pdbx_seq_one_letter_code
_entity_poly.pdbx_strand_id
1 'polypeptide(L)'
;MREFIPIDTKPMKKSTKIAALIAGIGCLALSIYIRSIYTAIVGALILAAMILSKKITVTERGIEITYDMVLFSRVDLWSFEEIQEIHKELSPDRKKYALHMLKDVMSRRLVFTLSDAQKVIDLALEKNPSIHVADVD
;
A
#
# COMPACT_ATOMS: atom_id res chain seq x y z
N MET A 1 -21.13 0.64 0.92
CA MET A 1 -19.99 -0.30 0.78
C MET A 1 -18.88 0.09 1.75
N ARG A 2 -18.45 -0.86 2.58
CA ARG A 2 -17.40 -0.58 3.57
C ARG A 2 -16.03 -0.62 2.90
N GLU A 3 -15.20 0.36 3.18
CA GLU A 3 -13.88 0.49 2.57
C GLU A 3 -12.91 1.05 3.61
N PHE A 4 -11.75 0.41 3.76
CA PHE A 4 -10.74 0.80 4.73
C PHE A 4 -9.39 0.96 4.02
N ILE A 5 -8.72 2.09 4.26
CA ILE A 5 -7.42 2.38 3.69
C ILE A 5 -6.37 2.34 4.79
N PRO A 6 -5.34 1.46 4.68
CA PRO A 6 -4.25 1.43 5.65
C PRO A 6 -3.51 2.77 5.74
N ILE A 7 -3.08 3.12 6.96
CA ILE A 7 -2.43 4.41 7.22
C ILE A 7 -1.09 4.52 6.48
N ASP A 8 -0.35 3.42 6.43
CA ASP A 8 1.01 3.39 5.87
C ASP A 8 1.04 3.26 4.33
N THR A 9 -0.11 3.14 3.70
CA THR A 9 -0.21 3.00 2.24
C THR A 9 -1.05 4.11 1.60
N LYS A 10 -1.18 5.26 2.27
CA LYS A 10 -1.92 6.39 1.70
C LYS A 10 -1.29 6.84 0.40
N PRO A 11 -2.10 7.12 -0.64
CA PRO A 11 -1.55 7.61 -1.90
C PRO A 11 -0.85 8.95 -1.72
N MET A 12 0.17 9.19 -2.54
CA MET A 12 0.92 10.43 -2.54
C MET A 12 0.01 11.60 -2.91
N LYS A 13 0.17 12.72 -2.23
CA LYS A 13 -0.60 13.93 -2.54
C LYS A 13 -0.30 14.40 -3.95
N LYS A 14 -1.31 14.97 -4.62
CA LYS A 14 -1.17 15.47 -5.99
C LYS A 14 -0.06 16.52 -6.10
N SER A 15 0.05 17.41 -5.13
CA SER A 15 1.12 18.44 -5.11
C SER A 15 2.51 17.81 -5.06
N THR A 16 2.69 16.75 -4.26
CA THR A 16 3.94 16.01 -4.17
C THR A 16 4.28 15.33 -5.50
N LYS A 17 3.28 14.74 -6.17
CA LYS A 17 3.48 14.13 -7.47
C LYS A 17 3.93 15.14 -8.52
N ILE A 18 3.30 16.32 -8.56
CA ILE A 18 3.66 17.39 -9.49
C ILE A 18 5.08 17.89 -9.21
N ALA A 19 5.43 18.10 -7.94
CA ALA A 19 6.76 18.55 -7.55
C ALA A 19 7.84 17.54 -7.96
N ALA A 20 7.59 16.24 -7.73
CA ALA A 20 8.52 15.18 -8.11
C ALA A 20 8.66 15.09 -9.63
N LEU A 21 7.56 15.26 -10.39
CA LEU A 21 7.58 15.25 -11.84
C LEU A 21 8.45 16.39 -12.38
N ILE A 22 8.28 17.60 -11.85
CA ILE A 22 9.08 18.77 -12.21
C ILE A 22 10.55 18.52 -11.89
N ALA A 23 10.86 17.97 -10.72
CA ALA A 23 12.21 17.66 -10.30
C ALA A 23 12.87 16.63 -11.23
N GLY A 24 12.12 15.57 -11.59
CA GLY A 24 12.63 14.54 -12.51
C GLY A 24 12.95 15.09 -13.90
N ILE A 25 12.03 15.87 -14.45
CA ILE A 25 12.22 16.51 -15.77
C ILE A 25 13.39 17.50 -15.71
N GLY A 26 13.48 18.28 -14.63
CA GLY A 26 14.57 19.22 -14.41
C GLY A 26 15.94 18.53 -14.36
N CYS A 27 16.02 17.39 -13.66
CA CYS A 27 17.25 16.59 -13.61
C CYS A 27 17.65 16.06 -14.98
N LEU A 28 16.69 15.59 -15.78
CA LEU A 28 16.98 15.11 -17.14
C LEU A 28 17.47 16.24 -18.04
N ALA A 29 16.83 17.40 -17.98
CA ALA A 29 17.25 18.56 -18.76
C ALA A 29 18.66 19.03 -18.34
N LEU A 30 18.92 19.07 -17.04
CA LEU A 30 20.21 19.45 -16.51
C LEU A 30 21.29 18.45 -16.92
N SER A 31 20.97 17.16 -16.99
CA SER A 31 21.92 16.12 -17.40
C SER A 31 22.42 16.33 -18.84
N ILE A 32 21.54 16.82 -19.71
CA ILE A 32 21.93 17.14 -21.11
C ILE A 32 22.86 18.35 -21.10
N TYR A 33 22.57 19.35 -20.30
CA TYR A 33 23.36 20.59 -20.22
C TYR A 33 24.77 20.32 -19.68
N ILE A 34 24.89 19.59 -18.58
CA ILE A 34 26.18 19.29 -17.94
C ILE A 34 26.82 18.00 -18.43
N ARG A 35 26.13 17.28 -19.32
CA ARG A 35 26.60 15.99 -19.89
C ARG A 35 26.97 14.97 -18.82
N SER A 36 26.17 14.91 -17.76
CA SER A 36 26.36 13.96 -16.66
C SER A 36 25.36 12.82 -16.74
N ILE A 37 25.87 11.59 -16.87
CA ILE A 37 25.01 10.40 -16.87
C ILE A 37 24.41 10.14 -15.50
N TYR A 38 25.07 10.53 -14.42
CA TYR A 38 24.58 10.32 -13.06
C TYR A 38 23.30 11.13 -12.81
N THR A 39 23.25 12.38 -13.26
CA THR A 39 22.06 13.21 -13.13
C THR A 39 20.90 12.64 -13.95
N ALA A 40 21.18 12.08 -15.11
CA ALA A 40 20.17 11.43 -15.94
C ALA A 40 19.59 10.20 -15.23
N ILE A 41 20.43 9.39 -14.59
CA ILE A 41 19.99 8.22 -13.82
C ILE A 41 19.09 8.64 -12.66
N VAL A 42 19.47 9.68 -11.91
CA VAL A 42 18.66 10.20 -10.80
C VAL A 42 17.30 10.68 -11.29
N GLY A 43 17.27 11.45 -12.37
CA GLY A 43 16.01 11.92 -12.96
C GLY A 43 15.12 10.77 -13.42
N ALA A 44 15.69 9.77 -14.07
CA ALA A 44 14.95 8.58 -14.50
C ALA A 44 14.38 7.80 -13.32
N LEU A 45 15.15 7.65 -12.23
CA LEU A 45 14.66 6.97 -11.03
C LEU A 45 13.50 7.72 -10.35
N ILE A 46 13.57 9.05 -10.30
CA ILE A 46 12.49 9.87 -9.77
C ILE A 46 11.21 9.68 -10.59
N LEU A 47 11.32 9.73 -11.91
CA LEU A 47 10.18 9.55 -12.80
C LEU A 47 9.62 8.12 -12.74
N ALA A 48 10.48 7.11 -12.63
CA ALA A 48 10.06 5.72 -12.49
C ALA A 48 9.26 5.52 -11.18
N ALA A 49 9.71 6.12 -10.09
CA ALA A 49 9.00 6.06 -8.81
C ALA A 49 7.61 6.70 -8.89
N MET A 50 7.46 7.72 -9.73
CA MET A 50 6.16 8.38 -9.95
C MET A 50 5.19 7.55 -10.79
N ILE A 51 5.73 6.80 -11.76
CA ILE A 51 4.93 5.97 -12.66
C ILE A 51 4.35 4.77 -11.93
N LEU A 52 5.10 4.23 -10.96
CA LEU A 52 4.69 3.05 -10.20
C LEU A 52 4.00 3.51 -8.91
N SER A 53 2.69 3.58 -8.92
CA SER A 53 1.92 3.84 -7.70
C SER A 53 1.14 2.61 -7.30
N LYS A 54 0.99 2.41 -5.99
CA LYS A 54 0.34 1.26 -5.39
C LYS A 54 -0.65 1.75 -4.36
N LYS A 55 -1.89 1.27 -4.46
CA LYS A 55 -2.93 1.58 -3.49
C LYS A 55 -3.48 0.28 -2.91
N ILE A 56 -3.55 0.20 -1.60
CA ILE A 56 -4.14 -0.94 -0.90
C ILE A 56 -5.43 -0.47 -0.25
N THR A 57 -6.52 -1.21 -0.49
CA THR A 57 -7.82 -0.92 0.11
C THR A 57 -8.44 -2.23 0.59
N VAL A 58 -9.01 -2.23 1.78
CA VAL A 58 -9.78 -3.37 2.29
C VAL A 58 -11.25 -3.08 2.07
N THR A 59 -11.91 -3.94 1.30
CA THR A 59 -13.33 -3.83 0.97
C THR A 59 -14.06 -5.09 1.40
N GLU A 60 -15.35 -5.16 1.13
CA GLU A 60 -16.15 -6.35 1.42
C GLU A 60 -15.71 -7.57 0.62
N ARG A 61 -14.99 -7.37 -0.49
CA ARG A 61 -14.45 -8.46 -1.30
C ARG A 61 -13.13 -9.01 -0.74
N GLY A 62 -12.41 -8.24 0.06
CA GLY A 62 -11.12 -8.61 0.61
C GLY A 62 -10.14 -7.46 0.51
N ILE A 63 -8.86 -7.80 0.37
CA ILE A 63 -7.80 -6.81 0.23
C ILE A 63 -7.55 -6.58 -1.26
N GLU A 64 -7.85 -5.38 -1.73
CA GLU A 64 -7.62 -4.98 -3.11
C GLU A 64 -6.33 -4.18 -3.20
N ILE A 65 -5.38 -4.67 -4.00
CA ILE A 65 -4.10 -4.01 -4.24
C ILE A 65 -4.11 -3.53 -5.68
N THR A 66 -4.19 -2.22 -5.86
CA THR A 66 -4.19 -1.62 -7.19
C THR A 66 -2.79 -1.14 -7.52
N TYR A 67 -2.21 -1.67 -8.58
CA TYR A 67 -0.96 -1.19 -9.16
C TYR A 67 -1.31 -0.28 -10.31
N ASP A 68 -1.12 1.02 -10.12
CA ASP A 68 -1.44 2.02 -11.13
C ASP A 68 -0.17 2.44 -11.86
N MET A 69 -0.14 2.13 -13.14
CA MET A 69 0.96 2.50 -14.04
C MET A 69 0.42 3.43 -15.11
N VAL A 70 1.26 4.28 -15.66
CA VAL A 70 0.84 5.31 -16.62
C VAL A 70 0.04 4.73 -17.80
N LEU A 71 0.41 3.56 -18.29
CA LEU A 71 -0.22 2.96 -19.48
C LEU A 71 -1.30 1.94 -19.15
N PHE A 72 -1.27 1.37 -17.96
CA PHE A 72 -2.26 0.36 -17.55
C PHE A 72 -2.32 0.27 -16.04
N SER A 73 -3.38 -0.34 -15.52
CA SER A 73 -3.52 -0.62 -14.10
C SER A 73 -3.83 -2.10 -13.92
N ARG A 74 -3.40 -2.62 -12.77
CA ARG A 74 -3.64 -4.01 -12.40
C ARG A 74 -4.18 -4.06 -10.97
N VAL A 75 -5.19 -4.88 -10.74
CA VAL A 75 -5.74 -5.08 -9.41
C VAL A 75 -5.52 -6.53 -8.99
N ASP A 76 -4.84 -6.74 -7.86
CA ASP A 76 -4.73 -8.04 -7.22
C ASP A 76 -5.71 -8.08 -6.07
N LEU A 77 -6.50 -9.14 -5.98
CA LEU A 77 -7.47 -9.31 -4.92
C LEU A 77 -7.07 -10.48 -4.03
N TRP A 78 -6.96 -10.21 -2.74
CA TRP A 78 -6.86 -11.24 -1.70
C TRP A 78 -8.24 -11.36 -1.07
N SER A 79 -9.06 -12.29 -1.54
CA SER A 79 -10.38 -12.48 -0.96
C SER A 79 -10.26 -12.98 0.48
N PHE A 80 -11.24 -12.66 1.32
CA PHE A 80 -11.23 -13.13 2.71
C PHE A 80 -11.23 -14.66 2.81
N GLU A 81 -11.79 -15.33 1.81
CA GLU A 81 -11.79 -16.80 1.77
C GLU A 81 -10.39 -17.38 1.63
N GLU A 82 -9.47 -16.65 1.02
CA GLU A 82 -8.07 -17.06 0.83
C GLU A 82 -7.20 -16.75 2.05
N ILE A 83 -7.62 -15.83 2.91
CA ILE A 83 -6.86 -15.46 4.10
C ILE A 83 -7.04 -16.52 5.18
N GLN A 84 -5.94 -17.07 5.68
CA GLN A 84 -5.96 -18.13 6.68
C GLN A 84 -5.86 -17.60 8.10
N GLU A 85 -5.04 -16.59 8.30
CA GLU A 85 -4.77 -16.03 9.63
C GLU A 85 -4.62 -14.51 9.57
N ILE A 86 -4.99 -13.86 10.67
CA ILE A 86 -4.75 -12.43 10.88
C ILE A 86 -4.05 -12.29 12.23
N HIS A 87 -2.82 -11.78 12.21
CA HIS A 87 -2.07 -11.52 13.43
C HIS A 87 -2.10 -10.02 13.73
N LYS A 88 -2.59 -9.65 14.91
CA LYS A 88 -2.67 -8.25 15.36
C LYS A 88 -1.44 -7.90 16.16
N GLU A 89 -0.76 -6.84 15.80
CA GLU A 89 0.38 -6.31 16.54
C GLU A 89 0.08 -4.88 16.96
N LEU A 90 0.04 -4.64 18.27
CA LEU A 90 -0.18 -3.29 18.79
C LEU A 90 1.09 -2.46 18.65
N SER A 91 0.96 -1.25 18.10
CA SER A 91 2.11 -0.35 17.96
C SER A 91 2.64 0.11 19.32
N PRO A 92 3.92 0.54 19.41
CA PRO A 92 4.50 0.99 20.67
C PRO A 92 3.73 2.16 21.32
N ASP A 93 3.11 3.02 20.54
CA ASP A 93 2.30 4.14 21.03
C ASP A 93 0.87 3.72 21.40
N ARG A 94 0.50 2.47 21.16
CA ARG A 94 -0.82 1.89 21.43
C ARG A 94 -1.98 2.59 20.73
N LYS A 95 -1.71 3.28 19.62
CA LYS A 95 -2.72 4.00 18.85
C LYS A 95 -3.12 3.32 17.56
N LYS A 96 -2.35 2.31 17.14
CA LYS A 96 -2.53 1.63 15.86
C LYS A 96 -2.32 0.14 16.02
N TYR A 97 -2.95 -0.64 15.14
CA TYR A 97 -2.68 -2.06 15.00
C TYR A 97 -2.07 -2.33 13.63
N ALA A 98 -1.00 -3.10 13.60
CA ALA A 98 -0.50 -3.70 12.39
C ALA A 98 -1.17 -5.06 12.24
N LEU A 99 -1.90 -5.25 11.16
CA LEU A 99 -2.56 -6.51 10.85
C LEU A 99 -1.71 -7.27 9.84
N HIS A 100 -1.21 -8.44 10.24
CA HIS A 100 -0.46 -9.32 9.35
C HIS A 100 -1.44 -10.34 8.78
N MET A 101 -1.81 -10.15 7.52
CA MET A 101 -2.72 -11.05 6.81
C MET A 101 -1.91 -12.16 6.15
N LEU A 102 -2.23 -13.40 6.48
CA LEU A 102 -1.49 -14.56 5.98
C LEU A 102 -2.33 -15.35 4.98
N LYS A 103 -1.74 -15.60 3.81
CA LYS A 103 -2.31 -16.40 2.75
C LYS A 103 -1.24 -17.38 2.28
N ASP A 104 -1.39 -18.65 2.59
CA ASP A 104 -0.39 -19.68 2.34
C ASP A 104 0.97 -19.29 2.96
N VAL A 105 2.00 -19.13 2.14
CA VAL A 105 3.33 -18.71 2.60
C VAL A 105 3.54 -17.20 2.50
N MET A 106 2.54 -16.45 2.02
CA MET A 106 2.63 -15.02 1.83
C MET A 106 1.96 -14.28 2.99
N SER A 107 2.49 -13.11 3.31
CA SER A 107 1.90 -12.23 4.31
C SER A 107 1.93 -10.78 3.84
N ARG A 108 0.97 -10.00 4.31
CA ARG A 108 0.93 -8.56 4.09
C ARG A 108 0.69 -7.86 5.41
N ARG A 109 1.44 -6.81 5.65
CA ARG A 109 1.28 -5.97 6.83
C ARG A 109 0.50 -4.72 6.47
N LEU A 110 -0.63 -4.53 7.14
CA LEU A 110 -1.49 -3.36 6.94
C LEU A 110 -1.67 -2.67 8.29
N VAL A 111 -1.46 -1.37 8.34
CA VAL A 111 -1.56 -0.61 9.59
C VAL A 111 -2.84 0.22 9.58
N PHE A 112 -3.65 0.06 10.62
CA PHE A 112 -4.91 0.79 10.79
C PHE A 112 -4.98 1.42 12.17
N THR A 113 -5.86 2.42 12.35
CA THR A 113 -6.21 2.88 13.69
C THR A 113 -6.88 1.75 14.47
N LEU A 114 -6.93 1.84 15.79
CA LEU A 114 -7.56 0.80 16.61
C LEU A 114 -9.00 0.51 16.18
N SER A 115 -9.74 1.57 15.91
CA SER A 115 -11.15 1.46 15.48
C SER A 115 -11.27 0.76 14.12
N ASP A 116 -10.49 1.19 13.14
CA ASP A 116 -10.54 0.62 11.79
C ASP A 116 -10.02 -0.82 11.79
N ALA A 117 -8.98 -1.12 12.56
CA ALA A 117 -8.44 -2.47 12.67
C ALA A 117 -9.52 -3.45 13.18
N GLN A 118 -10.27 -3.06 14.20
CA GLN A 118 -11.36 -3.89 14.72
C GLN A 118 -12.45 -4.10 13.67
N LYS A 119 -12.82 -3.05 12.94
CA LYS A 119 -13.82 -3.13 11.88
C LYS A 119 -13.36 -4.04 10.74
N VAL A 120 -12.07 -3.97 10.38
CA VAL A 120 -11.50 -4.85 9.35
C VAL A 120 -11.53 -6.30 9.79
N ILE A 121 -11.18 -6.58 11.04
CA ILE A 121 -11.23 -7.94 11.59
C ILE A 121 -12.67 -8.47 11.62
N ASP A 122 -13.61 -7.65 12.07
CA ASP A 122 -15.03 -8.02 12.11
C ASP A 122 -15.55 -8.34 10.69
N LEU A 123 -15.19 -7.51 9.72
CA LEU A 123 -15.56 -7.73 8.32
C LEU A 123 -14.95 -9.04 7.77
N ALA A 124 -13.68 -9.29 8.07
CA ALA A 124 -13.01 -10.50 7.63
C ALA A 124 -13.69 -11.75 8.20
N LEU A 125 -14.03 -11.73 9.50
CA LEU A 125 -14.70 -12.84 10.16
C LEU A 125 -16.16 -13.01 9.68
N GLU A 126 -16.82 -11.93 9.30
CA GLU A 126 -18.13 -11.98 8.69
C GLU A 126 -18.10 -12.71 7.35
N LYS A 127 -17.07 -12.45 6.54
CA LYS A 127 -16.93 -13.06 5.23
C LYS A 127 -16.30 -14.45 5.28
N ASN A 128 -15.43 -14.71 6.26
CA ASN A 128 -14.78 -16.01 6.45
C ASN A 128 -14.58 -16.30 7.94
N PRO A 129 -15.56 -16.96 8.58
CA PRO A 129 -15.46 -17.30 10.00
C PRO A 129 -14.30 -18.25 10.34
N SER A 130 -13.70 -18.89 9.34
CA SER A 130 -12.59 -19.82 9.55
C SER A 130 -11.25 -19.13 9.77
N ILE A 131 -11.17 -17.81 9.58
CA ILE A 131 -9.92 -17.07 9.78
C ILE A 131 -9.52 -17.13 11.26
N HIS A 132 -8.28 -17.53 11.52
CA HIS A 132 -7.74 -17.53 12.87
C HIS A 132 -7.14 -16.15 13.18
N VAL A 133 -7.66 -15.49 14.21
CA VAL A 133 -7.17 -14.18 14.64
C VAL A 133 -6.39 -14.34 15.93
N ALA A 134 -5.14 -13.86 15.95
CA ALA A 134 -4.26 -13.95 17.10
C ALA A 134 -3.59 -12.60 17.37
N ASP A 135 -3.28 -12.36 18.64
CA ASP A 135 -2.48 -11.19 19.04
C ASP A 135 -1.00 -11.56 18.99
N VAL A 136 -0.19 -10.64 18.48
CA VAL A 136 1.26 -10.76 18.46
C VAL A 136 1.83 -9.82 19.52
N ASP A 137 2.57 -10.37 20.46
CA ASP A 137 3.20 -9.59 21.51
C ASP A 137 4.57 -9.08 21.12
#